data_7b940fb869222c809abb2c88b4b6c003
#
_entry.id   7b940fb869222c809abb2c88b4b6c003
#
_cell.length_a   1.000
_cell.length_b   1.000
_cell.length_c   1.000
_cell.angle_alpha   90.00
_cell.angle_beta   90.00
_cell.angle_gamma   90.00
#
_symmetry.space_group_name_H-M   'P 1'
#
loop_
_entity.id
_entity.type
_entity.pdbx_description
1 polymer ?
#
loop_
_entity_poly.entity_id
_entity_poly.type
_entity_poly.pdbx_seq_one_letter_code
_entity_poly.pdbx_strand_id
1 'polypeptide(L)'
;MGQELKTSLRFDGRILEGVALLESDSIIFRGEVSLTVKFSEIFKIEANAGWLDLQTGRGLLLFELGPKAEVWAEKIKNPKALVEKLGFDASAAEKKVAVVGKLDADLRADLDATGAKIAKIARGKDFDMIFVAASSKKDLEKLASYREMIKEEGGIWIVYPKGSADLTEREVLTAGRTLQLTDNKQVKVSDVLTSVRFVIPVALRKKKKSG
;
A
#
# COMPACT_ATOMS: atom_id res chain seq x y z
N MET A 1 0.48 2.75 5.78
CA MET A 1 0.10 3.98 6.54
C MET A 1 1.11 5.05 6.22
N GLY A 2 0.63 6.22 5.81
CA GLY A 2 1.45 7.40 5.59
C GLY A 2 2.17 7.81 6.89
N GLN A 3 3.26 8.52 6.76
CA GLN A 3 3.93 9.13 7.92
C GLN A 3 3.36 10.53 8.10
N GLU A 4 2.97 10.85 9.33
CA GLU A 4 2.40 12.14 9.70
C GLU A 4 3.32 12.86 10.67
N LEU A 5 3.50 14.17 10.47
CA LEU A 5 4.30 15.03 11.32
C LEU A 5 3.74 16.44 11.39
N LYS A 6 3.64 17.00 12.58
CA LYS A 6 3.40 18.44 12.77
C LYS A 6 4.62 19.21 12.28
N THR A 7 4.40 20.26 11.48
CA THR A 7 5.48 20.98 10.81
C THR A 7 5.03 22.40 10.46
N SER A 8 6.00 23.31 10.31
CA SER A 8 5.83 24.55 9.57
C SER A 8 6.20 24.32 8.10
N LEU A 9 5.41 24.92 7.21
CA LEU A 9 5.67 24.97 5.78
C LEU A 9 5.93 26.44 5.38
N ARG A 10 7.08 26.70 4.76
CA ARG A 10 7.32 27.98 4.07
C ARG A 10 6.95 27.84 2.60
N PHE A 11 5.99 28.62 2.18
CA PHE A 11 5.48 28.62 0.81
C PHE A 11 4.93 29.99 0.45
N ASP A 12 5.28 30.48 -0.73
CA ASP A 12 4.82 31.78 -1.26
C ASP A 12 5.03 32.97 -0.28
N GLY A 13 6.23 33.01 0.32
CA GLY A 13 6.62 34.05 1.28
C GLY A 13 5.91 33.99 2.65
N ARG A 14 5.11 32.94 2.90
CA ARG A 14 4.34 32.74 4.14
C ARG A 14 4.92 31.56 4.93
N ILE A 15 4.73 31.60 6.24
CA ILE A 15 4.95 30.48 7.15
C ILE A 15 3.57 29.97 7.56
N LEU A 16 3.30 28.70 7.32
CA LEU A 16 2.01 28.04 7.55
C LEU A 16 2.22 26.91 8.54
N GLU A 17 1.48 26.91 9.63
CA GLU A 17 1.50 25.81 10.60
C GLU A 17 0.49 24.74 10.21
N GLY A 18 0.90 23.45 10.38
CA GLY A 18 0.01 22.37 10.02
C GLY A 18 0.64 20.98 10.23
N VAL A 19 0.12 20.03 9.46
CA VAL A 19 0.53 18.64 9.47
C VAL A 19 0.92 18.23 8.06
N ALA A 20 2.14 17.71 7.92
CA ALA A 20 2.56 17.07 6.68
C ALA A 20 2.34 15.56 6.77
N LEU A 21 1.82 14.96 5.70
CA LEU A 21 1.64 13.54 5.53
C LEU A 21 2.45 13.08 4.32
N LEU A 22 3.35 12.14 4.54
CA LEU A 22 4.07 11.47 3.45
C LEU A 22 3.31 10.22 3.05
N GLU A 23 2.66 10.27 1.91
CA GLU A 23 1.95 9.13 1.32
C GLU A 23 2.87 8.33 0.37
N SER A 24 2.31 7.38 -0.34
CA SER A 24 3.09 6.49 -1.22
C SER A 24 3.59 7.15 -2.50
N ASP A 25 2.95 8.23 -2.94
CA ASP A 25 3.17 8.91 -4.22
C ASP A 25 3.09 10.43 -4.11
N SER A 26 2.84 10.97 -2.92
CA SER A 26 2.61 12.39 -2.70
C SER A 26 2.98 12.82 -1.27
N ILE A 27 3.23 14.10 -1.09
CA ILE A 27 3.24 14.76 0.20
C ILE A 27 2.01 15.67 0.30
N ILE A 28 1.31 15.59 1.43
CA ILE A 28 0.09 16.37 1.70
C ILE A 28 0.37 17.26 2.89
N PHE A 29 0.06 18.55 2.79
CA PHE A 29 0.06 19.47 3.91
C PHE A 29 -1.38 19.85 4.25
N ARG A 30 -1.72 19.82 5.52
CA ARG A 30 -3.01 20.22 6.09
C ARG A 30 -2.81 21.21 7.21
N GLY A 31 -3.31 22.42 7.05
CA GLY A 31 -3.21 23.53 8.00
C GLY A 31 -4.16 24.63 7.56
N GLU A 32 -3.71 25.88 7.62
CA GLU A 32 -4.46 27.02 7.09
C GLU A 32 -4.78 26.85 5.59
N VAL A 33 -3.93 26.12 4.88
CA VAL A 33 -4.14 25.69 3.50
C VAL A 33 -4.03 24.18 3.40
N SER A 34 -4.72 23.60 2.44
CA SER A 34 -4.53 22.20 2.06
C SER A 34 -3.78 22.12 0.75
N LEU A 35 -2.64 21.45 0.75
CA LEU A 35 -1.77 21.30 -0.41
C LEU A 35 -1.40 19.83 -0.61
N THR A 36 -1.60 19.34 -1.82
CA THR A 36 -1.12 18.01 -2.23
C THR A 36 -0.12 18.19 -3.36
N VAL A 37 1.05 17.58 -3.22
CA VAL A 37 2.14 17.57 -4.21
C VAL A 37 2.47 16.15 -4.54
N LYS A 38 2.24 15.72 -5.79
CA LYS A 38 2.66 14.40 -6.26
C LYS A 38 4.18 14.36 -6.42
N PHE A 39 4.82 13.23 -6.19
CA PHE A 39 6.26 13.10 -6.38
C PHE A 39 6.69 13.38 -7.82
N SER A 40 5.82 13.10 -8.79
CA SER A 40 6.03 13.43 -10.21
C SER A 40 6.03 14.93 -10.53
N GLU A 41 5.52 15.78 -9.62
CA GLU A 41 5.52 17.24 -9.77
C GLU A 41 6.79 17.91 -9.20
N ILE A 42 7.66 17.12 -8.56
CA ILE A 42 8.85 17.60 -7.86
C ILE A 42 10.07 17.49 -8.79
N PHE A 43 10.70 18.61 -9.10
CA PHE A 43 11.88 18.67 -9.99
C PHE A 43 13.19 18.51 -9.23
N LYS A 44 13.24 19.04 -8.00
CA LYS A 44 14.42 19.00 -7.15
C LYS A 44 14.04 18.74 -5.70
N ILE A 45 14.82 17.91 -5.04
CA ILE A 45 14.61 17.53 -3.64
C ILE A 45 15.94 17.66 -2.92
N GLU A 46 15.97 18.46 -1.88
CA GLU A 46 17.12 18.61 -0.98
C GLU A 46 16.65 18.45 0.47
N ALA A 47 17.52 17.93 1.32
CA ALA A 47 17.31 17.90 2.75
C ALA A 47 18.55 18.47 3.42
N ASN A 48 18.38 19.50 4.25
CA ASN A 48 19.48 20.15 4.93
C ASN A 48 19.01 20.74 6.25
N ALA A 49 19.78 20.55 7.31
CA ALA A 49 19.55 21.11 8.64
C ALA A 49 18.10 20.93 9.17
N GLY A 50 17.49 19.80 8.86
CA GLY A 50 16.13 19.49 9.29
C GLY A 50 15.01 20.05 8.39
N TRP A 51 15.36 20.70 7.29
CA TRP A 51 14.43 21.18 6.27
C TRP A 51 14.39 20.23 5.09
N LEU A 52 13.20 20.00 4.57
CA LEU A 52 12.95 19.32 3.30
C LEU A 52 12.50 20.34 2.25
N ASP A 53 13.35 20.54 1.25
CA ASP A 53 13.17 21.51 0.18
C ASP A 53 12.64 20.80 -1.05
N LEU A 54 11.44 21.15 -1.50
CA LEU A 54 10.80 20.60 -2.68
C LEU A 54 10.56 21.68 -3.71
N GLN A 55 11.25 21.61 -4.85
CA GLN A 55 11.02 22.51 -5.96
C GLN A 55 9.99 21.92 -6.92
N THR A 56 8.91 22.66 -7.16
CA THR A 56 7.76 22.25 -7.97
C THR A 56 7.38 23.35 -8.96
N GLY A 57 6.49 23.03 -9.90
CA GLY A 57 5.91 24.03 -10.80
C GLY A 57 5.10 25.13 -10.09
N ARG A 58 4.74 24.92 -8.81
CA ARG A 58 4.04 25.91 -7.97
C ARG A 58 5.00 26.77 -7.14
N GLY A 59 6.31 26.54 -7.23
CA GLY A 59 7.34 27.20 -6.43
C GLY A 59 8.05 26.27 -5.47
N LEU A 60 8.83 26.87 -4.58
CA LEU A 60 9.62 26.19 -3.55
C LEU A 60 8.77 25.99 -2.29
N LEU A 61 8.71 24.74 -1.82
CA LEU A 61 8.09 24.36 -0.56
C LEU A 61 9.20 23.92 0.41
N LEU A 62 9.24 24.50 1.60
CA LEU A 62 10.21 24.17 2.65
C LEU A 62 9.45 23.63 3.86
N PHE A 63 9.59 22.35 4.13
CA PHE A 63 8.97 21.69 5.28
C PHE A 63 10.01 21.53 6.41
N GLU A 64 9.67 22.00 7.60
CA GLU A 64 10.50 21.83 8.80
C GLU A 64 10.23 20.46 9.46
N LEU A 65 10.99 19.45 9.09
CA LEU A 65 10.76 18.06 9.49
C LEU A 65 11.77 17.53 10.52
N GLY A 66 12.74 18.37 10.91
CA GLY A 66 13.81 17.95 11.80
C GLY A 66 14.54 16.71 11.28
N PRO A 67 14.82 15.71 12.13
CA PRO A 67 15.55 14.49 11.74
C PRO A 67 14.83 13.63 10.68
N LYS A 68 13.59 13.98 10.33
CA LYS A 68 12.84 13.26 9.29
C LYS A 68 13.07 13.80 7.88
N ALA A 69 13.70 14.95 7.73
CA ALA A 69 13.90 15.59 6.43
C ALA A 69 14.64 14.68 5.45
N GLU A 70 15.80 14.14 5.86
CA GLU A 70 16.60 13.23 5.03
C GLU A 70 15.85 11.93 4.71
N VAL A 71 15.15 11.37 5.71
CA VAL A 71 14.39 10.13 5.55
C VAL A 71 13.25 10.32 4.54
N TRP A 72 12.57 11.47 4.58
CA TRP A 72 11.49 11.77 3.65
C TRP A 72 12.04 12.09 2.26
N ALA A 73 13.12 12.86 2.17
CA ALA A 73 13.80 13.14 0.91
C ALA A 73 14.17 11.84 0.17
N GLU A 74 14.77 10.87 0.88
CA GLU A 74 15.14 9.58 0.29
C GLU A 74 13.93 8.78 -0.18
N LYS A 75 12.83 8.77 0.58
CA LYS A 75 11.59 8.08 0.19
C LYS A 75 10.90 8.72 -1.01
N ILE A 76 11.03 10.04 -1.16
CA ILE A 76 10.46 10.77 -2.30
C ILE A 76 11.33 10.54 -3.55
N LYS A 77 12.66 10.53 -3.41
CA LYS A 77 13.61 10.23 -4.51
C LYS A 77 13.47 8.80 -5.01
N ASN A 78 13.31 7.85 -4.07
CA ASN A 78 13.30 6.42 -4.33
C ASN A 78 11.99 5.78 -3.79
N PRO A 79 10.84 6.08 -4.40
CA PRO A 79 9.58 5.50 -3.97
C PRO A 79 9.57 4.00 -4.26
N LYS A 80 9.21 3.19 -3.25
CA LYS A 80 9.07 1.75 -3.45
C LYS A 80 8.10 1.46 -4.59
N ALA A 81 8.49 0.56 -5.48
CA ALA A 81 7.63 0.05 -6.53
C ALA A 81 6.34 -0.57 -5.93
N LEU A 82 5.26 -0.60 -6.71
CA LEU A 82 3.99 -1.16 -6.25
C LEU A 82 4.16 -2.62 -5.81
N VAL A 83 4.88 -3.42 -6.57
CA VAL A 83 5.14 -4.85 -6.26
C VAL A 83 5.90 -5.03 -4.95
N GLU A 84 6.86 -4.17 -4.64
CA GLU A 84 7.55 -4.19 -3.33
C GLU A 84 6.60 -3.85 -2.17
N LYS A 85 5.69 -2.88 -2.39
CA LYS A 85 4.64 -2.56 -1.42
C LYS A 85 3.69 -3.72 -1.22
N LEU A 86 3.43 -4.52 -2.24
CA LEU A 86 2.60 -5.73 -2.18
C LEU A 86 3.35 -6.94 -1.58
N GLY A 87 4.65 -6.82 -1.28
CA GLY A 87 5.43 -7.83 -0.59
C GLY A 87 6.26 -8.72 -1.50
N PHE A 88 6.53 -8.29 -2.73
CA PHE A 88 7.52 -8.92 -3.58
C PHE A 88 8.89 -8.31 -3.32
N ASP A 89 9.87 -9.15 -3.15
CA ASP A 89 11.28 -8.85 -2.89
C ASP A 89 12.16 -9.72 -3.78
N ALA A 90 13.46 -9.80 -3.53
CA ALA A 90 14.39 -10.61 -4.31
C ALA A 90 14.02 -12.10 -4.36
N SER A 91 13.21 -12.61 -3.42
CA SER A 91 12.71 -14.00 -3.41
C SER A 91 11.40 -14.18 -4.21
N ALA A 92 10.98 -13.20 -5.00
CA ALA A 92 9.69 -13.23 -5.70
C ALA A 92 9.51 -14.48 -6.57
N ALA A 93 10.56 -14.93 -7.26
CA ALA A 93 10.54 -16.13 -8.13
C ALA A 93 10.20 -17.43 -7.38
N GLU A 94 10.42 -17.48 -6.08
CA GLU A 94 10.12 -18.64 -5.22
C GLU A 94 8.67 -18.61 -4.71
N LYS A 95 8.00 -17.46 -4.79
CA LYS A 95 6.65 -17.29 -4.25
C LYS A 95 5.60 -17.97 -5.11
N LYS A 96 4.73 -18.71 -4.47
CA LYS A 96 3.52 -19.29 -5.07
C LYS A 96 2.36 -18.32 -4.89
N VAL A 97 1.91 -17.76 -5.98
CA VAL A 97 0.88 -16.72 -6.01
C VAL A 97 -0.34 -17.21 -6.78
N ALA A 98 -1.53 -16.82 -6.37
CA ALA A 98 -2.74 -17.00 -7.17
C ALA A 98 -3.42 -15.67 -7.42
N VAL A 99 -4.07 -15.55 -8.57
CA VAL A 99 -4.93 -14.41 -8.93
C VAL A 99 -6.33 -14.93 -9.21
N VAL A 100 -7.30 -14.36 -8.52
CA VAL A 100 -8.72 -14.69 -8.64
C VAL A 100 -9.49 -13.46 -9.12
N GLY A 101 -10.30 -13.65 -10.13
CA GLY A 101 -11.01 -12.55 -10.80
C GLY A 101 -10.12 -11.82 -11.80
N LYS A 102 -10.63 -10.71 -12.34
CA LYS A 102 -9.94 -9.89 -13.34
C LYS A 102 -9.29 -8.69 -12.65
N LEU A 103 -8.01 -8.81 -12.38
CA LEU A 103 -7.21 -7.66 -11.92
C LEU A 103 -7.11 -6.61 -13.04
N ASP A 104 -6.84 -5.38 -12.61
CA ASP A 104 -6.41 -4.31 -13.49
C ASP A 104 -5.19 -4.74 -14.34
N ALA A 105 -5.11 -4.26 -15.58
CA ALA A 105 -4.10 -4.73 -16.54
C ALA A 105 -2.68 -4.34 -16.11
N ASP A 106 -2.49 -3.13 -15.58
CA ASP A 106 -1.18 -2.64 -15.14
C ASP A 106 -0.71 -3.42 -13.91
N LEU A 107 -1.59 -3.58 -12.92
CA LEU A 107 -1.27 -4.41 -11.74
C LEU A 107 -0.96 -5.85 -12.16
N ARG A 108 -1.68 -6.41 -13.13
CA ARG A 108 -1.42 -7.76 -13.61
C ARG A 108 -0.06 -7.87 -14.29
N ALA A 109 0.30 -6.91 -15.13
CA ALA A 109 1.61 -6.86 -15.78
C ALA A 109 2.75 -6.71 -14.76
N ASP A 110 2.56 -5.85 -13.75
CA ASP A 110 3.52 -5.66 -12.67
C ASP A 110 3.74 -6.98 -11.89
N LEU A 111 2.67 -7.71 -11.58
CA LEU A 111 2.79 -9.01 -10.90
C LEU A 111 3.50 -10.05 -11.78
N ASP A 112 3.18 -10.13 -13.06
CA ASP A 112 3.83 -11.06 -13.99
C ASP A 112 5.34 -10.76 -14.14
N ALA A 113 5.73 -9.49 -14.09
CA ALA A 113 7.12 -9.05 -14.16
C ALA A 113 7.95 -9.42 -12.91
N THR A 114 7.32 -9.79 -11.78
CA THR A 114 8.04 -10.19 -10.57
C THR A 114 8.78 -11.53 -10.70
N GLY A 115 8.48 -12.33 -11.70
CA GLY A 115 8.97 -13.70 -11.86
C GLY A 115 8.32 -14.73 -10.92
N ALA A 116 7.34 -14.35 -10.11
CA ALA A 116 6.62 -15.27 -9.23
C ALA A 116 5.83 -16.33 -10.01
N LYS A 117 5.60 -17.48 -9.41
CA LYS A 117 4.78 -18.57 -9.99
C LYS A 117 3.29 -18.23 -9.81
N ILE A 118 2.69 -17.56 -10.81
CA ILE A 118 1.32 -17.05 -10.71
C ILE A 118 0.32 -18.01 -11.36
N ALA A 119 -0.58 -18.56 -10.56
CA ALA A 119 -1.75 -19.31 -11.02
C ALA A 119 -2.95 -18.36 -11.25
N LYS A 120 -3.70 -18.58 -12.33
CA LYS A 120 -4.89 -17.77 -12.68
C LYS A 120 -6.11 -18.05 -11.79
N ILE A 121 -6.09 -19.12 -11.04
CA ILE A 121 -7.16 -19.54 -10.12
C ILE A 121 -6.49 -20.18 -8.91
N ALA A 122 -6.94 -19.82 -7.71
CA ALA A 122 -6.47 -20.48 -6.49
C ALA A 122 -7.01 -21.90 -6.42
N ARG A 123 -6.13 -22.89 -6.61
CA ARG A 123 -6.39 -24.30 -6.42
C ARG A 123 -5.22 -24.94 -5.67
N GLY A 124 -5.51 -25.80 -4.70
CA GLY A 124 -4.50 -26.42 -3.85
C GLY A 124 -4.22 -25.60 -2.60
N LYS A 125 -3.04 -25.79 -2.01
CA LYS A 125 -2.63 -25.19 -0.73
C LYS A 125 -1.25 -24.53 -0.85
N ASP A 126 -0.81 -23.93 0.25
CA ASP A 126 0.53 -23.38 0.43
C ASP A 126 0.85 -22.20 -0.51
N PHE A 127 -0.15 -21.33 -0.73
CA PHE A 127 0.10 -20.06 -1.39
C PHE A 127 0.77 -19.06 -0.44
N ASP A 128 1.78 -18.37 -0.93
CA ASP A 128 2.38 -17.22 -0.24
C ASP A 128 1.44 -16.02 -0.31
N MET A 129 0.77 -15.85 -1.45
CA MET A 129 -0.18 -14.76 -1.67
C MET A 129 -1.33 -15.19 -2.57
N ILE A 130 -2.54 -14.72 -2.25
CA ILE A 130 -3.70 -14.81 -3.14
C ILE A 130 -4.22 -13.40 -3.37
N PHE A 131 -4.25 -12.96 -4.62
CA PHE A 131 -4.87 -11.70 -5.03
C PHE A 131 -6.30 -11.96 -5.49
N VAL A 132 -7.24 -11.23 -4.91
CA VAL A 132 -8.67 -11.31 -5.24
C VAL A 132 -9.11 -9.96 -5.78
N ALA A 133 -9.50 -9.91 -7.04
CA ALA A 133 -10.18 -8.75 -7.61
C ALA A 133 -11.64 -8.78 -7.14
N ALA A 134 -12.04 -7.80 -6.34
CA ALA A 134 -13.39 -7.71 -5.79
C ALA A 134 -14.06 -6.40 -6.20
N SER A 135 -15.27 -6.48 -6.72
CA SER A 135 -16.11 -5.34 -7.06
C SER A 135 -17.46 -5.36 -6.32
N SER A 136 -17.77 -6.48 -5.69
CA SER A 136 -19.02 -6.71 -4.97
C SER A 136 -18.80 -7.61 -3.73
N LYS A 137 -19.78 -7.67 -2.83
CA LYS A 137 -19.78 -8.59 -1.67
C LYS A 137 -19.68 -10.06 -2.10
N LYS A 138 -20.26 -10.42 -3.24
CA LYS A 138 -20.21 -11.78 -3.78
C LYS A 138 -18.78 -12.26 -4.03
N ASP A 139 -17.88 -11.36 -4.40
CA ASP A 139 -16.48 -11.70 -4.64
C ASP A 139 -15.74 -12.10 -3.35
N LEU A 140 -16.28 -11.71 -2.18
CA LEU A 140 -15.73 -12.05 -0.88
C LEU A 140 -16.25 -13.39 -0.31
N GLU A 141 -17.29 -14.00 -0.88
CA GLU A 141 -17.91 -15.22 -0.35
C GLU A 141 -16.92 -16.40 -0.25
N LYS A 142 -15.92 -16.42 -1.13
CA LYS A 142 -14.89 -17.48 -1.15
C LYS A 142 -13.67 -17.20 -0.25
N LEU A 143 -13.69 -16.10 0.51
CA LEU A 143 -12.55 -15.69 1.34
C LEU A 143 -12.18 -16.76 2.39
N ALA A 144 -13.19 -17.46 2.94
CA ALA A 144 -12.97 -18.60 3.84
C ALA A 144 -12.13 -19.71 3.19
N SER A 145 -12.45 -20.06 1.93
CA SER A 145 -11.69 -21.05 1.17
C SER A 145 -10.23 -20.58 0.92
N TYR A 146 -10.03 -19.31 0.61
CA TYR A 146 -8.69 -18.77 0.39
C TYR A 146 -7.85 -18.77 1.67
N ARG A 147 -8.48 -18.54 2.83
CA ARG A 147 -7.82 -18.65 4.13
C ARG A 147 -7.20 -20.03 4.35
N GLU A 148 -7.88 -21.09 3.93
CA GLU A 148 -7.39 -22.48 4.04
C GLU A 148 -6.31 -22.86 2.98
N MET A 149 -6.11 -21.98 2.00
CA MET A 149 -5.16 -22.21 0.91
C MET A 149 -3.84 -21.46 1.09
N ILE A 150 -3.77 -20.43 1.91
CA ILE A 150 -2.54 -19.69 2.18
C ILE A 150 -1.67 -20.44 3.20
N LYS A 151 -0.36 -20.21 3.13
CA LYS A 151 0.58 -20.59 4.20
C LYS A 151 0.22 -19.84 5.49
N GLU A 152 0.72 -20.34 6.62
CA GLU A 152 0.51 -19.68 7.93
C GLU A 152 1.04 -18.24 7.95
N GLU A 153 2.13 -17.94 7.22
CA GLU A 153 2.71 -16.62 7.04
C GLU A 153 2.22 -15.92 5.76
N GLY A 154 1.38 -16.60 4.98
CA GLY A 154 0.84 -16.09 3.73
C GLY A 154 -0.13 -14.96 3.91
N GLY A 155 -0.66 -14.45 2.79
CA GLY A 155 -1.63 -13.36 2.83
C GLY A 155 -2.60 -13.36 1.66
N ILE A 156 -3.76 -12.79 1.91
CA ILE A 156 -4.80 -12.56 0.91
C ILE A 156 -4.89 -11.07 0.66
N TRP A 157 -4.65 -10.64 -0.55
CA TRP A 157 -4.83 -9.27 -1.01
C TRP A 157 -6.20 -9.13 -1.66
N ILE A 158 -7.06 -8.30 -1.08
CA ILE A 158 -8.32 -7.90 -1.73
C ILE A 158 -8.07 -6.58 -2.44
N VAL A 159 -8.17 -6.58 -3.76
CA VAL A 159 -8.04 -5.40 -4.62
C VAL A 159 -9.44 -4.95 -5.02
N TYR A 160 -9.81 -3.71 -4.69
CA TYR A 160 -11.17 -3.21 -4.86
C TYR A 160 -11.21 -1.72 -5.22
N PRO A 161 -12.31 -1.23 -5.85
CA PRO A 161 -12.48 0.18 -6.19
C PRO A 161 -12.61 1.06 -4.94
N LYS A 162 -11.96 2.22 -4.97
CA LYS A 162 -12.12 3.26 -3.94
C LYS A 162 -13.46 3.93 -4.07
N GLY A 163 -14.12 4.19 -2.93
CA GLY A 163 -15.36 4.95 -2.89
C GLY A 163 -16.56 4.28 -3.58
N SER A 164 -16.48 2.97 -3.88
CA SER A 164 -17.58 2.22 -4.48
C SER A 164 -18.71 2.03 -3.46
N ALA A 165 -19.95 2.19 -3.92
CA ALA A 165 -21.14 1.87 -3.15
C ALA A 165 -21.43 0.34 -3.10
N ASP A 166 -20.98 -0.40 -4.12
CA ASP A 166 -21.24 -1.85 -4.24
C ASP A 166 -20.32 -2.67 -3.32
N LEU A 167 -19.13 -2.12 -3.01
CA LEU A 167 -18.18 -2.74 -2.10
C LEU A 167 -17.40 -1.66 -1.34
N THR A 168 -17.78 -1.41 -0.11
CA THR A 168 -17.11 -0.44 0.76
C THR A 168 -15.91 -1.04 1.48
N GLU A 169 -14.95 -0.22 1.87
CA GLU A 169 -13.81 -0.63 2.71
C GLU A 169 -14.27 -1.33 4.00
N ARG A 170 -15.34 -0.81 4.65
CA ARG A 170 -15.92 -1.40 5.85
C ARG A 170 -16.37 -2.84 5.63
N GLU A 171 -16.97 -3.13 4.49
CA GLU A 171 -17.43 -4.48 4.14
C GLU A 171 -16.28 -5.42 3.88
N VAL A 172 -15.23 -4.95 3.18
CA VAL A 172 -13.98 -5.71 2.98
C VAL A 172 -13.33 -6.06 4.32
N LEU A 173 -13.17 -5.07 5.20
CA LEU A 173 -12.57 -5.28 6.53
C LEU A 173 -13.42 -6.22 7.40
N THR A 174 -14.75 -6.07 7.35
CA THR A 174 -15.67 -6.94 8.09
C THR A 174 -15.58 -8.39 7.62
N ALA A 175 -15.53 -8.63 6.30
CA ALA A 175 -15.40 -9.98 5.75
C ALA A 175 -14.12 -10.69 6.23
N GLY A 176 -12.99 -9.99 6.28
CA GLY A 176 -11.74 -10.56 6.82
C GLY A 176 -11.84 -10.87 8.31
N ARG A 177 -12.36 -9.94 9.12
CA ARG A 177 -12.48 -10.10 10.58
C ARG A 177 -13.42 -11.24 10.97
N THR A 178 -14.53 -11.42 10.26
CA THR A 178 -15.47 -12.55 10.46
C THR A 178 -14.77 -13.90 10.32
N LEU A 179 -13.73 -13.98 9.51
CA LEU A 179 -12.92 -15.18 9.31
C LEU A 179 -11.68 -15.23 10.21
N GLN A 180 -11.62 -14.40 11.26
CA GLN A 180 -10.47 -14.30 12.16
C GLN A 180 -9.15 -13.96 11.44
N LEU A 181 -9.23 -13.22 10.33
CA LEU A 181 -8.07 -12.65 9.67
C LEU A 181 -7.81 -11.24 10.19
N THR A 182 -6.54 -10.82 10.19
CA THR A 182 -6.12 -9.47 10.55
C THR A 182 -5.69 -8.74 9.30
N ASP A 183 -6.22 -7.53 9.11
CA ASP A 183 -5.73 -6.58 8.13
C ASP A 183 -4.41 -5.97 8.63
N ASN A 184 -3.31 -6.23 7.96
CA ASN A 184 -1.98 -5.78 8.40
C ASN A 184 -1.33 -4.78 7.45
N LYS A 185 -1.89 -4.58 6.27
CA LYS A 185 -1.35 -3.63 5.29
C LYS A 185 -2.43 -3.17 4.32
N GLN A 186 -2.41 -1.88 4.00
CA GLN A 186 -3.19 -1.29 2.92
C GLN A 186 -2.24 -0.65 1.92
N VAL A 187 -2.50 -0.83 0.62
CA VAL A 187 -1.68 -0.30 -0.47
C VAL A 187 -2.57 0.35 -1.52
N LYS A 188 -2.28 1.59 -1.86
CA LYS A 188 -2.87 2.26 -3.03
C LYS A 188 -2.33 1.57 -4.29
N VAL A 189 -3.22 1.00 -5.09
CA VAL A 189 -2.87 0.35 -6.36
C VAL A 189 -2.84 1.37 -7.49
N SER A 190 -3.89 2.20 -7.57
CA SER A 190 -4.00 3.30 -8.54
C SER A 190 -4.82 4.44 -7.96
N ASP A 191 -5.14 5.46 -8.74
CA ASP A 191 -6.03 6.54 -8.28
C ASP A 191 -7.44 6.03 -7.96
N VAL A 192 -7.89 4.97 -8.64
CA VAL A 192 -9.24 4.39 -8.50
C VAL A 192 -9.28 3.06 -7.74
N LEU A 193 -8.14 2.40 -7.53
CA LEU A 193 -8.05 1.10 -6.86
C LEU A 193 -7.21 1.17 -5.59
N THR A 194 -7.63 0.41 -4.59
CA THR A 194 -6.87 0.15 -3.36
C THR A 194 -6.82 -1.34 -3.09
N SER A 195 -5.96 -1.74 -2.16
CA SER A 195 -5.89 -3.13 -1.71
C SER A 195 -5.65 -3.21 -0.21
N VAL A 196 -6.20 -4.26 0.40
CA VAL A 196 -5.98 -4.63 1.80
C VAL A 196 -5.41 -6.03 1.87
N ARG A 197 -4.38 -6.23 2.67
CA ARG A 197 -3.79 -7.54 2.96
C ARG A 197 -4.35 -8.11 4.25
N PHE A 198 -4.93 -9.29 4.16
CA PHE A 198 -5.33 -10.11 5.29
C PHE A 198 -4.31 -11.22 5.54
N VAL A 199 -4.04 -11.48 6.81
CA VAL A 199 -3.12 -12.53 7.26
C VAL A 199 -3.75 -13.32 8.41
N ILE A 200 -3.30 -14.55 8.62
CA ILE A 200 -3.62 -15.32 9.80
C ILE A 200 -2.87 -14.72 10.99
N PRO A 201 -3.57 -14.28 12.07
CA PRO A 201 -2.92 -13.77 13.27
C PRO A 201 -1.91 -14.77 13.84
N VAL A 202 -0.79 -14.28 14.35
CA VAL A 202 0.29 -15.14 14.89
C VAL A 202 -0.24 -16.13 15.93
N ALA A 203 -1.16 -15.70 16.79
CA ALA A 203 -1.78 -16.51 17.82
C ALA A 203 -2.61 -17.69 17.27
N LEU A 204 -3.07 -17.61 16.01
CA LEU A 204 -3.90 -18.66 15.38
C LEU A 204 -3.11 -19.53 14.40
N ARG A 205 -1.82 -19.25 14.20
CA ARG A 205 -0.97 -20.05 13.31
C ARG A 205 -0.63 -21.39 13.94
N LYS A 206 -0.72 -22.45 13.14
CA LYS A 206 -0.25 -23.77 13.56
C LYS A 206 1.26 -23.72 13.75
N LYS A 207 1.73 -24.17 14.93
CA LYS A 207 3.18 -24.27 15.17
C LYS A 207 3.77 -25.24 14.14
N LYS A 208 4.85 -24.84 13.46
CA LYS A 208 5.65 -25.79 12.67
C LYS A 208 6.05 -26.90 13.62
N LYS A 209 5.68 -28.16 13.32
CA LYS A 209 6.28 -29.32 13.99
C LYS A 209 7.76 -29.26 13.64
N SER A 210 8.61 -29.00 14.64
CA SER A 210 10.04 -29.20 14.52
C SER A 210 10.24 -30.68 14.25
N GLY A 211 10.61 -31.00 13.00
CA GLY A 211 11.10 -32.33 12.65
C GLY A 211 12.57 -32.46 13.03
#